data_f43971a3b4200e73b73b4626205de14a
#
_entry.id   f43971a3b4200e73b73b4626205de14a
#
_cell.length_a   1.000
_cell.length_b   1.000
_cell.length_c   1.000
_cell.angle_alpha   90.00
_cell.angle_beta   90.00
_cell.angle_gamma   90.00
#
_symmetry.space_group_name_H-M   'P 1'
#
loop_
_entity.id
_entity.type
_entity.pdbx_description
1 polymer ?
#
loop_
_entity_poly.entity_id
_entity_poly.type
_entity_poly.pdbx_seq_one_letter_code
_entity_poly.pdbx_strand_id
1 'polypeptide(L)'
;MKTAALQDFRVLSMDVTGTLIDFERGILDCLTRFTDSGAAEILSDFALAEKHEQDRAPQLPFTELLGLVCRRMGLPDEAGAALRASIPRWPAFPDAVAALAVLRRRYRLVALTNVDRWAMAAMAATLGEPFHDAVTAEDVGVNKPDPQMFAYCRGRQSHHGHTTADWLHVAQSQYHDIGIAKRLGFTTCWIERRHGRPGFGATPEPAEVTAPDLHYRSLAELAAAIG
;
A
#
# COMPACT_ATOMS: atom_id res chain seq x y z
N MET A 1 -20.38 20.40 -6.57
CA MET A 1 -18.94 20.39 -6.19
C MET A 1 -18.14 20.31 -7.49
N LYS A 2 -17.12 21.17 -7.69
CA LYS A 2 -16.22 21.04 -8.85
C LYS A 2 -15.46 19.72 -8.70
N THR A 3 -15.51 18.84 -9.69
CA THR A 3 -14.64 17.67 -9.74
C THR A 3 -13.21 18.19 -9.83
N ALA A 4 -12.37 17.87 -8.82
CA ALA A 4 -10.98 18.30 -8.83
C ALA A 4 -10.28 17.68 -10.04
N ALA A 5 -9.66 18.51 -10.87
CA ALA A 5 -8.93 18.02 -12.02
C ALA A 5 -7.54 17.55 -11.59
N LEU A 6 -7.00 16.50 -12.22
CA LEU A 6 -5.67 15.95 -11.89
C LEU A 6 -4.58 17.02 -11.89
N GLN A 7 -4.70 18.01 -12.76
CA GLN A 7 -3.76 19.14 -12.86
C GLN A 7 -3.74 20.07 -11.64
N ASP A 8 -4.74 20.01 -10.77
CA ASP A 8 -4.82 20.86 -9.57
C ASP A 8 -3.94 20.36 -8.44
N PHE A 9 -3.57 19.06 -8.46
CA PHE A 9 -2.73 18.45 -7.44
C PHE A 9 -1.23 18.73 -7.66
N ARG A 10 -0.48 18.68 -6.55
CA ARG A 10 0.98 18.84 -6.51
C ARG A 10 1.67 17.65 -5.88
N VAL A 11 0.98 16.96 -4.98
CA VAL A 11 1.48 15.81 -4.22
C VAL A 11 0.60 14.60 -4.50
N LEU A 12 1.22 13.49 -4.86
CA LEU A 12 0.60 12.16 -4.81
C LEU A 12 1.19 11.40 -3.62
N SER A 13 0.41 11.19 -2.55
CA SER A 13 0.76 10.16 -1.57
C SER A 13 0.26 8.82 -2.08
N MET A 14 1.14 7.84 -2.05
CA MET A 14 0.89 6.55 -2.66
C MET A 14 1.10 5.44 -1.64
N ASP A 15 0.10 4.58 -1.48
CA ASP A 15 0.34 3.28 -0.90
C ASP A 15 1.29 2.49 -1.81
N VAL A 16 2.10 1.59 -1.21
CA VAL A 16 3.14 0.85 -1.93
C VAL A 16 2.76 -0.61 -2.11
N THR A 17 2.52 -1.29 -0.98
CA THR A 17 2.28 -2.74 -0.95
C THR A 17 0.84 -3.05 -1.36
N GLY A 18 0.65 -3.74 -2.49
CA GLY A 18 -0.67 -3.98 -3.08
C GLY A 18 -1.12 -2.92 -4.07
N THR A 19 -0.51 -1.72 -4.06
CA THR A 19 -0.78 -0.66 -5.03
C THR A 19 0.26 -0.62 -6.15
N LEU A 20 1.55 -0.68 -5.79
CA LEU A 20 2.69 -0.58 -6.70
C LEU A 20 3.48 -1.90 -6.77
N ILE A 21 3.61 -2.56 -5.64
CA ILE A 21 4.24 -3.90 -5.50
C ILE A 21 3.13 -4.95 -5.42
N ASP A 22 3.21 -5.97 -6.26
CA ASP A 22 2.31 -7.13 -6.25
C ASP A 22 2.70 -8.10 -5.11
N PHE A 23 2.33 -7.70 -3.88
CA PHE A 23 2.66 -8.44 -2.68
C PHE A 23 1.90 -9.77 -2.60
N GLU A 24 0.69 -9.86 -3.18
CA GLU A 24 -0.04 -11.13 -3.26
C GLU A 24 0.78 -12.17 -4.02
N ARG A 25 1.38 -11.77 -5.14
CA ARG A 25 2.30 -12.62 -5.88
C ARG A 25 3.52 -12.99 -5.05
N GLY A 26 4.12 -12.01 -4.34
CA GLY A 26 5.27 -12.25 -3.48
C GLY A 26 4.97 -13.22 -2.34
N ILE A 27 3.81 -13.09 -1.69
CA ILE A 27 3.32 -14.01 -0.64
C ILE A 27 3.14 -15.42 -1.23
N LEU A 28 2.42 -15.56 -2.33
CA LEU A 28 2.14 -16.86 -2.95
C LEU A 28 3.41 -17.55 -3.42
N ASP A 29 4.31 -16.86 -4.11
CA ASP A 29 5.58 -17.43 -4.58
C ASP A 29 6.46 -17.96 -3.43
N CYS A 30 6.27 -17.44 -2.22
CA CYS A 30 6.96 -17.89 -1.02
C CYS A 30 6.20 -18.99 -0.28
N LEU A 31 4.93 -18.75 0.06
CA LEU A 31 4.20 -19.59 1.04
C LEU A 31 3.65 -20.89 0.47
N THR A 32 3.40 -21.01 -0.83
CA THR A 32 2.95 -22.25 -1.47
C THR A 32 3.90 -23.45 -1.26
N ARG A 33 5.13 -23.20 -0.79
CA ARG A 33 6.10 -24.26 -0.44
C ARG A 33 5.89 -24.84 0.95
N PHE A 34 5.07 -24.21 1.78
CA PHE A 34 4.87 -24.54 3.19
C PHE A 34 3.44 -25.04 3.49
N THR A 35 2.55 -25.03 2.50
CA THR A 35 1.16 -25.47 2.65
C THR A 35 0.59 -25.95 1.33
N ASP A 36 -0.36 -26.88 1.40
CA ASP A 36 -1.15 -27.36 0.26
C ASP A 36 -2.42 -26.54 0.02
N SER A 37 -2.64 -25.48 0.84
CA SER A 37 -3.79 -24.57 0.71
C SER A 37 -3.80 -23.87 -0.65
N GLY A 38 -5.01 -23.60 -1.15
CA GLY A 38 -5.20 -22.85 -2.40
C GLY A 38 -4.79 -21.38 -2.26
N ALA A 39 -4.43 -20.76 -3.38
CA ALA A 39 -3.96 -19.36 -3.40
C ALA A 39 -4.93 -18.37 -2.72
N ALA A 40 -6.24 -18.52 -2.93
CA ALA A 40 -7.25 -17.65 -2.31
C ALA A 40 -7.29 -17.80 -0.79
N GLU A 41 -7.14 -19.03 -0.29
CA GLU A 41 -7.09 -19.34 1.14
C GLU A 41 -5.83 -18.76 1.79
N ILE A 42 -4.65 -18.97 1.19
CA ILE A 42 -3.39 -18.38 1.67
C ILE A 42 -3.51 -16.86 1.83
N LEU A 43 -4.05 -16.17 0.82
CA LEU A 43 -4.19 -14.71 0.86
C LEU A 43 -5.19 -14.25 1.91
N SER A 44 -6.32 -14.94 2.05
CA SER A 44 -7.34 -14.64 3.06
C SER A 44 -6.80 -14.85 4.47
N ASP A 45 -6.14 -15.98 4.71
CA ASP A 45 -5.56 -16.32 6.01
C ASP A 45 -4.44 -15.33 6.38
N PHE A 46 -3.63 -14.95 5.40
CA PHE A 46 -2.61 -13.91 5.58
C PHE A 46 -3.24 -12.58 6.03
N ALA A 47 -4.28 -12.11 5.33
CA ALA A 47 -4.95 -10.85 5.65
C ALA A 47 -5.52 -10.86 7.09
N LEU A 48 -6.16 -11.96 7.51
CA LEU A 48 -6.71 -12.12 8.86
C LEU A 48 -5.61 -12.18 9.91
N ALA A 49 -4.54 -12.94 9.65
CA ALA A 49 -3.42 -13.09 10.56
C ALA A 49 -2.65 -11.77 10.72
N GLU A 50 -2.35 -11.08 9.61
CA GLU A 50 -1.66 -9.79 9.62
C GLU A 50 -2.45 -8.75 10.41
N LYS A 51 -3.76 -8.60 10.10
CA LYS A 51 -4.63 -7.69 10.85
C LYS A 51 -4.60 -7.96 12.34
N HIS A 52 -4.74 -9.23 12.73
CA HIS A 52 -4.74 -9.61 14.14
C HIS A 52 -3.42 -9.26 14.85
N GLU A 53 -2.28 -9.52 14.21
CA GLU A 53 -0.98 -9.22 14.81
C GLU A 53 -0.67 -7.72 14.82
N GLN A 54 -1.09 -6.98 13.80
CA GLN A 54 -1.00 -5.51 13.80
C GLN A 54 -1.85 -4.86 14.90
N ASP A 55 -3.07 -5.36 15.13
CA ASP A 55 -3.95 -4.85 16.19
C ASP A 55 -3.35 -5.09 17.59
N ARG A 56 -2.59 -6.19 17.79
CA ARG A 56 -1.95 -6.52 19.06
C ARG A 56 -0.63 -5.80 19.31
N ALA A 57 0.12 -5.52 18.26
CA ALA A 57 1.45 -4.94 18.33
C ALA A 57 1.66 -3.91 17.20
N PRO A 58 0.90 -2.79 17.20
CA PRO A 58 0.92 -1.83 16.10
C PRO A 58 2.28 -1.16 15.88
N GLN A 59 3.15 -1.15 16.89
CA GLN A 59 4.51 -0.62 16.82
C GLN A 59 5.55 -1.61 16.24
N LEU A 60 5.17 -2.90 16.06
CA LEU A 60 6.11 -3.90 15.57
C LEU A 60 6.37 -3.69 14.08
N PRO A 61 7.64 -3.64 13.64
CA PRO A 61 7.97 -3.52 12.22
C PRO A 61 7.34 -4.65 11.38
N PHE A 62 6.88 -4.31 10.19
CA PHE A 62 6.23 -5.27 9.28
C PHE A 62 7.05 -6.55 9.08
N THR A 63 8.35 -6.41 8.88
CA THR A 63 9.24 -7.56 8.66
C THR A 63 9.41 -8.47 9.88
N GLU A 64 9.24 -7.94 11.09
CA GLU A 64 9.23 -8.73 12.34
C GLU A 64 7.86 -9.38 12.57
N LEU A 65 6.79 -8.73 12.10
CA LEU A 65 5.43 -9.24 12.19
C LEU A 65 5.25 -10.53 11.38
N LEU A 66 5.93 -10.69 10.25
CA LEU A 66 5.75 -11.82 9.31
C LEU A 66 5.93 -13.21 9.98
N GLY A 67 6.84 -13.32 10.95
CA GLY A 67 7.00 -14.55 11.73
C GLY A 67 5.78 -14.88 12.57
N LEU A 68 5.14 -13.87 13.17
CA LEU A 68 3.91 -14.03 13.96
C LEU A 68 2.73 -14.39 13.05
N VAL A 69 2.64 -13.72 11.90
CA VAL A 69 1.61 -13.97 10.88
C VAL A 69 1.67 -15.42 10.41
N CYS A 70 2.85 -15.90 9.99
CA CYS A 70 3.01 -17.28 9.51
C CYS A 70 2.69 -18.32 10.60
N ARG A 71 3.09 -18.09 11.85
CA ARG A 71 2.71 -18.97 12.97
C ARG A 71 1.20 -19.00 13.20
N ARG A 72 0.53 -17.84 13.09
CA ARG A 72 -0.94 -17.77 13.21
C ARG A 72 -1.66 -18.52 12.09
N MET A 73 -1.09 -18.54 10.90
CA MET A 73 -1.57 -19.33 9.77
C MET A 73 -1.29 -20.84 9.94
N GLY A 74 -0.64 -21.26 11.04
CA GLY A 74 -0.26 -22.66 11.27
C GLY A 74 0.95 -23.11 10.44
N LEU A 75 1.72 -22.18 9.87
CA LEU A 75 2.91 -22.49 9.10
C LEU A 75 4.14 -22.65 10.01
N PRO A 76 5.17 -23.39 9.57
CA PRO A 76 6.40 -23.57 10.31
C PRO A 76 7.19 -22.26 10.47
N ASP A 77 8.04 -22.18 11.50
CA ASP A 77 8.79 -20.96 11.83
C ASP A 77 9.67 -20.44 10.69
N GLU A 78 10.20 -21.34 9.86
CA GLU A 78 10.99 -20.98 8.67
C GLU A 78 10.19 -20.25 7.61
N ALA A 79 8.86 -20.40 7.57
CA ALA A 79 8.01 -19.70 6.59
C ALA A 79 8.07 -18.18 6.75
N GLY A 80 8.02 -17.70 8.00
CA GLY A 80 8.12 -16.26 8.29
C GLY A 80 9.49 -15.67 7.91
N ALA A 81 10.57 -16.39 8.21
CA ALA A 81 11.91 -15.98 7.82
C ALA A 81 12.10 -15.99 6.28
N ALA A 82 11.56 -17.01 5.61
CA ALA A 82 11.57 -17.11 4.15
C ALA A 82 10.77 -15.98 3.50
N LEU A 83 9.59 -15.66 4.05
CA LEU A 83 8.74 -14.59 3.54
C LEU A 83 9.42 -13.23 3.67
N ARG A 84 10.01 -12.93 4.85
CA ARG A 84 10.83 -11.73 5.05
C ARG A 84 11.97 -11.65 4.03
N ALA A 85 12.74 -12.73 3.86
CA ALA A 85 13.86 -12.77 2.91
C ALA A 85 13.42 -12.68 1.44
N SER A 86 12.14 -12.89 1.13
CA SER A 86 11.59 -12.78 -0.22
C SER A 86 11.27 -11.35 -0.64
N ILE A 87 11.04 -10.42 0.32
CA ILE A 87 10.59 -9.04 0.05
C ILE A 87 11.39 -8.32 -1.04
N PRO A 88 12.73 -8.39 -1.10
CA PRO A 88 13.49 -7.73 -2.18
C PRO A 88 13.23 -8.29 -3.58
N ARG A 89 12.52 -9.40 -3.69
CA ARG A 89 12.14 -10.04 -4.96
C ARG A 89 10.65 -9.92 -5.28
N TRP A 90 9.87 -9.24 -4.43
CA TRP A 90 8.47 -9.02 -4.71
C TRP A 90 8.33 -8.15 -5.96
N PRO A 91 7.57 -8.59 -6.96
CA PRO A 91 7.51 -7.89 -8.23
C PRO A 91 6.70 -6.58 -8.12
N ALA A 92 7.11 -5.58 -8.88
CA ALA A 92 6.22 -4.46 -9.18
C ALA A 92 5.06 -4.93 -10.06
N PHE A 93 3.89 -4.29 -9.95
CA PHE A 93 2.87 -4.45 -10.99
C PHE A 93 3.45 -4.03 -12.35
N PRO A 94 3.08 -4.71 -13.46
CA PRO A 94 3.71 -4.49 -14.77
C PRO A 94 3.66 -3.04 -15.27
N ASP A 95 2.66 -2.29 -14.86
CA ASP A 95 2.45 -0.89 -15.23
C ASP A 95 3.13 0.12 -14.27
N ALA A 96 3.57 -0.32 -13.09
CA ALA A 96 3.93 0.60 -12.00
C ALA A 96 5.15 1.47 -12.34
N VAL A 97 6.25 0.86 -12.78
CA VAL A 97 7.51 1.60 -13.02
C VAL A 97 7.35 2.66 -14.11
N ALA A 98 6.72 2.29 -15.24
CA ALA A 98 6.50 3.23 -16.34
C ALA A 98 5.54 4.36 -15.95
N ALA A 99 4.44 4.04 -15.25
CA ALA A 99 3.48 5.03 -14.79
C ALA A 99 4.10 5.99 -13.76
N LEU A 100 4.88 5.47 -12.79
CA LEU A 100 5.59 6.30 -11.81
C LEU A 100 6.56 7.27 -12.47
N ALA A 101 7.27 6.86 -13.52
CA ALA A 101 8.15 7.75 -14.28
C ALA A 101 7.39 8.91 -14.94
N VAL A 102 6.17 8.68 -15.43
CA VAL A 102 5.29 9.73 -15.96
C VAL A 102 4.80 10.66 -14.85
N LEU A 103 4.25 10.08 -13.77
CA LEU A 103 3.70 10.82 -12.64
C LEU A 103 4.74 11.71 -11.95
N ARG A 104 5.98 11.22 -11.80
CA ARG A 104 7.09 11.93 -11.16
C ARG A 104 7.48 13.23 -11.89
N ARG A 105 7.22 13.34 -13.19
CA ARG A 105 7.52 14.55 -13.95
C ARG A 105 6.63 15.75 -13.56
N ARG A 106 5.48 15.45 -12.96
CA ARG A 106 4.45 16.46 -12.67
C ARG A 106 4.16 16.63 -11.18
N TYR A 107 4.31 15.56 -10.42
CA TYR A 107 3.93 15.50 -9.01
C TYR A 107 5.12 15.19 -8.11
N ARG A 108 5.05 15.68 -6.90
CA ARG A 108 5.86 15.16 -5.81
C ARG A 108 5.27 13.81 -5.37
N LEU A 109 5.99 12.72 -5.58
CA LEU A 109 5.57 11.38 -5.17
C LEU A 109 6.06 11.10 -3.75
N VAL A 110 5.14 10.69 -2.88
CA VAL A 110 5.41 10.39 -1.48
C VAL A 110 4.87 8.99 -1.18
N ALA A 111 5.73 8.08 -0.75
CA ALA A 111 5.26 6.78 -0.26
C ALA A 111 4.60 6.96 1.12
N LEU A 112 3.44 6.31 1.34
CA LEU A 112 2.75 6.22 2.63
C LEU A 112 2.33 4.77 2.85
N THR A 113 3.11 4.03 3.64
CA THR A 113 3.04 2.57 3.68
C THR A 113 3.13 1.99 5.09
N ASN A 114 2.50 0.83 5.29
CA ASN A 114 2.53 0.10 6.56
C ASN A 114 3.80 -0.77 6.74
N VAL A 115 4.68 -0.83 5.76
CA VAL A 115 5.95 -1.56 5.93
C VAL A 115 6.99 -0.74 6.71
N ASP A 116 8.04 -1.38 7.18
CA ASP A 116 9.19 -0.74 7.80
C ASP A 116 10.16 -0.15 6.74
N ARG A 117 11.15 0.60 7.21
CA ARG A 117 12.13 1.29 6.33
C ARG A 117 12.94 0.33 5.48
N TRP A 118 13.29 -0.85 6.02
CA TRP A 118 14.05 -1.83 5.27
C TRP A 118 13.26 -2.40 4.09
N ALA A 119 12.01 -2.81 4.35
CA ALA A 119 11.11 -3.29 3.30
C ALA A 119 10.80 -2.19 2.28
N MET A 120 10.57 -0.94 2.75
CA MET A 120 10.34 0.21 1.87
C MET A 120 11.54 0.47 0.96
N ALA A 121 12.77 0.40 1.47
CA ALA A 121 13.98 0.60 0.65
C ALA A 121 14.10 -0.48 -0.43
N ALA A 122 13.83 -1.75 -0.10
CA ALA A 122 13.83 -2.84 -1.08
C ALA A 122 12.76 -2.63 -2.18
N MET A 123 11.56 -2.21 -1.79
CA MET A 123 10.47 -1.93 -2.72
C MET A 123 10.74 -0.70 -3.58
N ALA A 124 11.34 0.36 -3.03
CA ALA A 124 11.74 1.55 -3.78
C ALA A 124 12.78 1.19 -4.86
N ALA A 125 13.75 0.34 -4.54
CA ALA A 125 14.72 -0.17 -5.52
C ALA A 125 14.03 -0.94 -6.66
N THR A 126 13.07 -1.82 -6.35
CA THR A 126 12.25 -2.54 -7.35
C THR A 126 11.47 -1.58 -8.26
N LEU A 127 11.01 -0.45 -7.72
CA LEU A 127 10.25 0.58 -8.44
C LEU A 127 11.14 1.60 -9.17
N GLY A 128 12.46 1.54 -9.08
CA GLY A 128 13.40 2.47 -9.70
C GLY A 128 13.55 3.81 -8.97
N GLU A 129 13.42 3.81 -7.65
CA GLU A 129 13.57 4.98 -6.76
C GLU A 129 12.69 6.18 -7.15
N PRO A 130 11.36 6.01 -7.29
CA PRO A 130 10.50 7.07 -7.83
C PRO A 130 10.16 8.16 -6.82
N PHE A 131 10.30 7.89 -5.51
CA PHE A 131 9.75 8.75 -4.47
C PHE A 131 10.66 9.94 -4.14
N HIS A 132 10.05 11.07 -3.77
CA HIS A 132 10.73 12.24 -3.24
C HIS A 132 10.79 12.21 -1.70
N ASP A 133 9.90 11.43 -1.09
CA ASP A 133 9.80 11.21 0.35
C ASP A 133 9.09 9.89 0.62
N ALA A 134 9.32 9.31 1.79
CA ALA A 134 8.64 8.12 2.24
C ALA A 134 8.26 8.25 3.72
N VAL A 135 7.05 7.80 4.05
CA VAL A 135 6.54 7.65 5.42
C VAL A 135 6.15 6.21 5.62
N THR A 136 6.80 5.57 6.56
CA THR A 136 6.59 4.16 6.92
C THR A 136 5.88 4.06 8.27
N ALA A 137 5.26 2.91 8.56
CA ALA A 137 4.70 2.65 9.89
C ALA A 137 5.77 2.74 10.98
N GLU A 138 7.01 2.37 10.69
CA GLU A 138 8.13 2.49 11.62
C GLU A 138 8.46 3.96 11.96
N ASP A 139 8.23 4.91 11.04
CA ASP A 139 8.45 6.34 11.30
C ASP A 139 7.43 6.92 12.29
N VAL A 140 6.22 6.37 12.32
CA VAL A 140 5.08 6.88 13.08
C VAL A 140 4.79 6.05 14.33
N GLY A 141 5.10 4.75 14.30
CA GLY A 141 4.83 3.81 15.38
C GLY A 141 3.41 3.21 15.35
N VAL A 142 2.67 3.44 14.26
CA VAL A 142 1.32 2.90 14.01
C VAL A 142 1.14 2.57 12.54
N ASN A 143 0.10 1.78 12.21
CA ASN A 143 -0.24 1.39 10.85
C ASN A 143 -1.49 2.12 10.35
N LYS A 144 -1.61 2.36 9.04
CA LYS A 144 -2.91 2.68 8.42
C LYS A 144 -3.90 1.54 8.77
N PRO A 145 -5.14 1.83 9.10
CA PRO A 145 -5.87 3.11 8.90
C PRO A 145 -5.80 4.10 10.06
N ASP A 146 -4.78 4.04 10.93
CA ASP A 146 -4.63 5.06 11.97
C ASP A 146 -4.42 6.45 11.34
N PRO A 147 -5.20 7.48 11.74
CA PRO A 147 -5.08 8.83 11.20
C PRO A 147 -3.72 9.48 11.42
N GLN A 148 -2.93 9.02 12.40
CA GLN A 148 -1.59 9.55 12.68
C GLN A 148 -0.65 9.38 11.48
N MET A 149 -0.78 8.28 10.71
CA MET A 149 -0.01 8.05 9.48
C MET A 149 -0.21 9.20 8.48
N PHE A 150 -1.47 9.58 8.24
CA PHE A 150 -1.81 10.67 7.33
C PHE A 150 -1.42 12.04 7.89
N ALA A 151 -1.62 12.25 9.19
CA ALA A 151 -1.25 13.50 9.86
C ALA A 151 0.26 13.74 9.83
N TYR A 152 1.07 12.70 10.09
CA TYR A 152 2.52 12.78 10.04
C TYR A 152 3.01 13.05 8.60
N CYS A 153 2.49 12.32 7.62
CA CYS A 153 2.81 12.53 6.21
C CYS A 153 2.45 13.95 5.77
N ARG A 154 1.26 14.46 6.13
CA ARG A 154 0.84 15.83 5.86
C ARG A 154 1.78 16.85 6.50
N GLY A 155 2.17 16.64 7.76
CA GLY A 155 3.12 17.51 8.47
C GLY A 155 4.47 17.62 7.74
N ARG A 156 5.01 16.50 7.26
CA ARG A 156 6.24 16.48 6.44
C ARG A 156 6.08 17.27 5.14
N GLN A 157 4.96 17.12 4.44
CA GLN A 157 4.74 17.80 3.16
C GLN A 157 4.38 19.28 3.34
N SER A 158 3.80 19.69 4.48
CA SER A 158 3.53 21.09 4.78
C SER A 158 4.83 21.92 4.91
N HIS A 159 5.94 21.29 5.30
CA HIS A 159 7.27 21.93 5.29
C HIS A 159 7.68 22.39 3.87
N HIS A 160 7.17 21.73 2.84
CA HIS A 160 7.37 22.12 1.43
C HIS A 160 6.28 23.05 0.91
N GLY A 161 5.42 23.59 1.77
CA GLY A 161 4.35 24.52 1.42
C GLY A 161 3.08 23.85 0.86
N HIS A 162 2.98 22.51 0.91
CA HIS A 162 1.80 21.80 0.41
C HIS A 162 0.69 21.74 1.45
N THR A 163 -0.54 21.96 1.00
CA THR A 163 -1.76 21.86 1.79
C THR A 163 -2.57 20.62 1.42
N THR A 164 -3.62 20.29 2.17
CA THR A 164 -4.51 19.15 1.85
C THR A 164 -5.18 19.32 0.48
N ALA A 165 -5.40 20.57 0.03
CA ALA A 165 -6.00 20.86 -1.28
C ALA A 165 -5.07 20.46 -2.46
N ASP A 166 -3.76 20.45 -2.23
CA ASP A 166 -2.75 20.08 -3.23
C ASP A 166 -2.57 18.57 -3.39
N TRP A 167 -3.32 17.75 -2.63
CA TRP A 167 -3.00 16.36 -2.37
C TRP A 167 -4.01 15.39 -2.95
N LEU A 168 -3.52 14.38 -3.66
CA LEU A 168 -4.28 13.21 -4.07
C LEU A 168 -3.66 11.96 -3.40
N HIS A 169 -4.48 11.19 -2.66
CA HIS A 169 -4.04 9.91 -2.10
C HIS A 169 -4.41 8.77 -3.05
N VAL A 170 -3.41 8.00 -3.48
CA VAL A 170 -3.52 6.95 -4.50
C VAL A 170 -3.28 5.60 -3.85
N ALA A 171 -4.25 4.71 -3.84
CA ALA A 171 -4.15 3.41 -3.17
C ALA A 171 -5.10 2.35 -3.73
N GLN A 172 -4.74 1.08 -3.53
CA GLN A 172 -5.61 -0.07 -3.78
C GLN A 172 -6.50 -0.38 -2.58
N SER A 173 -5.99 -0.23 -1.34
CA SER A 173 -6.67 -0.70 -0.15
C SER A 173 -7.85 0.18 0.23
N GLN A 174 -9.05 -0.39 0.20
CA GLN A 174 -10.24 0.25 0.76
C GLN A 174 -10.16 0.32 2.29
N TYR A 175 -9.59 -0.71 2.93
CA TYR A 175 -9.49 -0.82 4.37
C TYR A 175 -8.45 0.16 4.96
N HIS A 176 -7.21 0.09 4.45
CA HIS A 176 -6.10 0.87 5.02
C HIS A 176 -6.07 2.32 4.55
N ASP A 177 -6.62 2.62 3.36
CA ASP A 177 -6.35 3.87 2.67
C ASP A 177 -7.59 4.67 2.31
N ILE A 178 -8.42 4.18 1.37
CA ILE A 178 -9.48 4.99 0.76
C ILE A 178 -10.50 5.48 1.80
N GLY A 179 -10.96 4.58 2.68
CA GLY A 179 -11.94 4.92 3.70
C GLY A 179 -11.45 5.99 4.69
N ILE A 180 -10.23 5.84 5.20
CA ILE A 180 -9.67 6.79 6.17
C ILE A 180 -9.26 8.10 5.50
N ALA A 181 -8.59 8.07 4.34
CA ALA A 181 -8.20 9.28 3.63
C ALA A 181 -9.41 10.17 3.31
N LYS A 182 -10.52 9.55 2.89
CA LYS A 182 -11.78 10.25 2.63
C LYS A 182 -12.34 10.92 3.89
N ARG A 183 -12.37 10.20 5.02
CA ARG A 183 -12.83 10.78 6.31
C ARG A 183 -11.94 11.92 6.79
N LEU A 184 -10.66 11.92 6.46
CA LEU A 184 -9.71 12.99 6.78
C LEU A 184 -9.73 14.17 5.80
N GLY A 185 -10.61 14.13 4.78
CA GLY A 185 -10.80 15.19 3.80
C GLY A 185 -9.76 15.22 2.67
N PHE A 186 -9.01 14.13 2.47
CA PHE A 186 -8.16 13.99 1.29
C PHE A 186 -8.99 13.65 0.05
N THR A 187 -8.57 14.15 -1.11
CA THR A 187 -9.04 13.62 -2.39
C THR A 187 -8.40 12.26 -2.62
N THR A 188 -9.21 11.28 -3.02
CA THR A 188 -8.80 9.88 -3.13
C THR A 188 -8.86 9.36 -4.56
N CYS A 189 -7.87 8.56 -4.92
CA CYS A 189 -7.81 7.83 -6.18
C CYS A 189 -7.66 6.33 -5.87
N TRP A 190 -8.70 5.56 -6.16
CA TRP A 190 -8.67 4.12 -5.99
C TRP A 190 -8.10 3.43 -7.22
N ILE A 191 -7.04 2.65 -7.03
CA ILE A 191 -6.48 1.78 -8.06
C ILE A 191 -6.99 0.37 -7.80
N GLU A 192 -8.04 -0.04 -8.52
CA GLU A 192 -8.72 -1.33 -8.33
C GLU A 192 -7.91 -2.49 -8.92
N ARG A 193 -6.77 -2.84 -8.29
CA ARG A 193 -5.86 -3.91 -8.73
C ARG A 193 -6.53 -5.29 -8.83
N ARG A 194 -7.63 -5.47 -8.10
CA ARG A 194 -8.39 -6.72 -8.10
C ARG A 194 -9.66 -6.67 -8.95
N HIS A 195 -9.77 -5.72 -9.90
CA HIS A 195 -10.93 -5.60 -10.78
C HIS A 195 -11.27 -6.96 -11.41
N GLY A 196 -12.53 -7.39 -11.27
CA GLY A 196 -13.02 -8.67 -11.76
C GLY A 196 -12.58 -9.91 -10.95
N ARG A 197 -11.87 -9.73 -9.83
CA ARG A 197 -11.54 -10.82 -8.90
C ARG A 197 -12.39 -10.72 -7.63
N PRO A 198 -12.81 -11.84 -7.04
CA PRO A 198 -13.58 -11.82 -5.80
C PRO A 198 -12.74 -11.42 -4.60
N GLY A 199 -13.38 -10.79 -3.61
CA GLY A 199 -12.80 -10.44 -2.31
C GLY A 199 -11.66 -9.42 -2.37
N PHE A 200 -10.97 -9.26 -1.25
CA PHE A 200 -9.92 -8.26 -1.05
C PHE A 200 -8.49 -8.85 -1.05
N GLY A 201 -8.34 -10.15 -1.35
CA GLY A 201 -7.05 -10.85 -1.42
C GLY A 201 -6.33 -10.85 -0.08
N ALA A 202 -5.07 -10.46 -0.06
CA ALA A 202 -4.27 -10.35 1.16
C ALA A 202 -4.49 -9.03 1.92
N THR A 203 -5.55 -8.26 1.59
CA THR A 203 -5.93 -7.04 2.30
C THR A 203 -7.19 -7.31 3.13
N PRO A 204 -7.30 -6.83 4.38
CA PRO A 204 -8.52 -6.99 5.17
C PRO A 204 -9.74 -6.40 4.48
N GLU A 205 -10.88 -7.07 4.63
CA GLU A 205 -12.16 -6.57 4.12
C GLU A 205 -12.56 -5.29 4.87
N PRO A 206 -12.91 -4.21 4.17
CA PRO A 206 -13.42 -3.00 4.80
C PRO A 206 -14.85 -3.25 5.31
N ALA A 207 -15.24 -2.52 6.38
CA ALA A 207 -16.63 -2.56 6.86
C ALA A 207 -17.61 -1.99 5.81
N GLU A 208 -17.14 -1.09 4.96
CA GLU A 208 -17.88 -0.47 3.87
C GLU A 208 -16.90 -0.08 2.75
N VAL A 209 -17.30 -0.33 1.49
CA VAL A 209 -16.55 0.16 0.33
C VAL A 209 -16.86 1.64 0.14
N THR A 210 -15.84 2.47 0.35
CA THR A 210 -15.94 3.93 0.22
C THR A 210 -15.83 4.36 -1.23
N ALA A 211 -16.78 5.17 -1.72
CA ALA A 211 -16.70 5.75 -3.05
C ALA A 211 -15.52 6.74 -3.15
N PRO A 212 -14.51 6.47 -4.01
CA PRO A 212 -13.39 7.36 -4.21
C PRO A 212 -13.79 8.59 -5.04
N ASP A 213 -12.92 9.62 -5.07
CA ASP A 213 -13.11 10.76 -5.97
C ASP A 213 -12.70 10.42 -7.41
N LEU A 214 -11.65 9.60 -7.56
CA LEU A 214 -11.15 9.08 -8.82
C LEU A 214 -10.99 7.56 -8.73
N HIS A 215 -11.27 6.86 -9.82
CA HIS A 215 -11.23 5.40 -9.86
C HIS A 215 -10.60 4.93 -11.17
N TYR A 216 -9.55 4.12 -11.07
CA TYR A 216 -8.86 3.51 -12.20
C TYR A 216 -8.56 2.03 -11.91
N ARG A 217 -8.46 1.22 -12.95
CA ARG A 217 -8.12 -0.21 -12.82
C ARG A 217 -6.61 -0.45 -12.75
N SER A 218 -5.82 0.53 -13.17
CA SER A 218 -4.36 0.45 -13.19
C SER A 218 -3.72 1.81 -12.95
N LEU A 219 -2.45 1.80 -12.56
CA LEU A 219 -1.68 3.04 -12.46
C LEU A 219 -1.40 3.65 -13.83
N ALA A 220 -1.33 2.81 -14.88
CA ALA A 220 -1.19 3.27 -16.26
C ALA A 220 -2.40 4.11 -16.70
N GLU A 221 -3.63 3.74 -16.32
CA GLU A 221 -4.82 4.54 -16.61
C GLU A 221 -4.76 5.90 -15.93
N LEU A 222 -4.34 5.96 -14.65
CA LEU A 222 -4.12 7.24 -13.96
C LEU A 222 -3.06 8.08 -14.67
N ALA A 223 -1.92 7.48 -15.06
CA ALA A 223 -0.85 8.18 -15.75
C ALA A 223 -1.31 8.72 -17.13
N ALA A 224 -2.11 7.96 -17.86
CA ALA A 224 -2.69 8.38 -19.14
C ALA A 224 -3.71 9.52 -19.00
N ALA A 225 -4.43 9.61 -17.88
CA ALA A 225 -5.41 10.66 -17.63
C ALA A 225 -4.80 12.05 -17.33
N ILE A 226 -3.48 12.13 -17.20
CA ILE A 226 -2.78 13.38 -16.94
C ILE A 226 -2.53 14.18 -18.24
N GLY A 227 -2.57 13.52 -19.39
CA GLY A 227 -2.43 14.12 -20.72
C GLY A 227 -0.99 14.37 -21.09
#